data_c95650b5112bcecd68496e6ccbad45f7
#
_entry.id   c95650b5112bcecd68496e6ccbad45f7
#
_cell.length_a   1.000
_cell.length_b   1.000
_cell.length_c   1.000
_cell.angle_alpha   90.00
_cell.angle_beta   90.00
_cell.angle_gamma   90.00
#
_symmetry.space_group_name_H-M   'P 1'
#
loop_
_entity.id
_entity.type
_entity.pdbx_description
1 polymer ?
#
loop_
_entity_poly.entity_id
_entity_poly.type
_entity_poly.pdbx_seq_one_letter_code
_entity_poly.pdbx_strand_id
1 'polypeptide(L)'
;GEQVTAEPTQGAVTTGSITSVDFAKGTATFSGTVTKTGNPEYTERGFAYGTTPEPTINDNKVICEGNGASSFTCNVTGISAEKLYVRAFVTNVTGTVYGEVVSVSPSAPTVSTGNISNVDFTQGTATFTGSITNTGNPHYSERGFVYGTMSYPTIYDNKIVCSGTGVGTFTSTATGLPSEKIYMRAYATNSTGTVYGSNVNVEPTKPSISTTAISAIDVENNSVTFTGTITNAGNPHYIEKGFVYNTSDSKTPPTINDY
;
A
#
# COMPACT_ATOMS: atom_id res chain seq x y z
N GLY A 1 -19.49 -62.93 -39.61
CA GLY A 1 -19.31 -62.21 -38.38
C GLY A 1 -19.62 -60.72 -38.61
N GLU A 2 -20.38 -60.07 -37.74
CA GLU A 2 -20.61 -58.62 -37.78
C GLU A 2 -19.29 -57.89 -37.57
N GLN A 3 -18.99 -56.89 -38.40
CA GLN A 3 -17.82 -56.05 -38.28
C GLN A 3 -18.06 -55.05 -37.19
N VAL A 4 -17.43 -55.24 -36.03
CA VAL A 4 -17.50 -54.29 -34.93
C VAL A 4 -16.45 -53.19 -35.20
N THR A 5 -16.90 -52.00 -35.54
CA THR A 5 -16.06 -50.80 -35.68
C THR A 5 -16.04 -50.07 -34.36
N ALA A 6 -14.85 -49.84 -33.81
CA ALA A 6 -14.65 -48.97 -32.65
C ALA A 6 -14.48 -47.51 -33.12
N GLU A 7 -15.41 -46.63 -32.71
CA GLU A 7 -15.30 -45.21 -33.03
C GLU A 7 -14.23 -44.57 -32.13
N PRO A 8 -13.40 -43.67 -32.67
CA PRO A 8 -12.47 -42.90 -31.89
C PRO A 8 -13.20 -42.04 -30.83
N THR A 9 -12.66 -41.94 -29.61
CA THR A 9 -13.24 -41.14 -28.55
C THR A 9 -12.28 -40.06 -28.07
N GLN A 10 -12.83 -38.91 -27.68
CA GLN A 10 -12.03 -37.82 -27.10
C GLN A 10 -11.58 -38.19 -25.66
N GLY A 11 -10.45 -37.61 -25.26
CA GLY A 11 -10.05 -37.59 -23.87
C GLY A 11 -10.92 -36.65 -23.06
N ALA A 12 -10.67 -36.61 -21.73
CA ALA A 12 -11.28 -35.63 -20.85
C ALA A 12 -10.26 -35.16 -19.81
N VAL A 13 -10.26 -33.87 -19.55
CA VAL A 13 -9.32 -33.22 -18.64
C VAL A 13 -10.03 -32.16 -17.79
N THR A 14 -9.58 -31.99 -16.54
CA THR A 14 -10.02 -30.90 -15.66
C THR A 14 -8.85 -29.99 -15.37
N THR A 15 -9.09 -28.68 -15.38
CA THR A 15 -8.12 -27.67 -14.92
C THR A 15 -8.20 -27.60 -13.41
N GLY A 16 -7.05 -27.71 -12.74
CA GLY A 16 -6.91 -27.53 -11.29
C GLY A 16 -6.54 -26.09 -10.91
N SER A 17 -5.79 -25.95 -9.86
CA SER A 17 -5.40 -24.63 -9.31
C SER A 17 -4.16 -24.05 -10.01
N ILE A 18 -4.06 -22.71 -10.00
CA ILE A 18 -2.84 -21.95 -10.29
C ILE A 18 -2.18 -21.65 -8.94
N THR A 19 -0.93 -22.06 -8.74
CA THR A 19 -0.18 -21.89 -7.50
C THR A 19 1.21 -21.29 -7.76
N SER A 20 1.92 -20.93 -6.69
CA SER A 20 3.27 -20.35 -6.77
C SER A 20 3.38 -19.20 -7.76
N VAL A 21 2.34 -18.38 -7.84
CA VAL A 21 2.29 -17.25 -8.78
C VAL A 21 3.19 -16.14 -8.29
N ASP A 22 4.19 -15.79 -9.11
CA ASP A 22 5.06 -14.64 -8.90
C ASP A 22 5.02 -13.76 -10.16
N PHE A 23 4.17 -12.74 -10.14
CA PHE A 23 4.04 -11.83 -11.28
C PHE A 23 5.27 -10.95 -11.51
N ALA A 24 6.14 -10.78 -10.49
CA ALA A 24 7.39 -10.04 -10.67
C ALA A 24 8.41 -10.85 -11.47
N LYS A 25 8.49 -12.16 -11.21
CA LYS A 25 9.37 -13.09 -11.97
C LYS A 25 8.71 -13.64 -13.22
N GLY A 26 7.41 -13.44 -13.36
CA GLY A 26 6.64 -14.02 -14.45
C GLY A 26 6.54 -15.55 -14.37
N THR A 27 6.37 -16.13 -13.17
CA THR A 27 6.33 -17.58 -12.96
C THR A 27 5.06 -18.05 -12.29
N ALA A 28 4.60 -19.28 -12.60
CA ALA A 28 3.50 -19.94 -11.92
C ALA A 28 3.61 -21.47 -12.05
N THR A 29 2.84 -22.19 -11.24
CA THR A 29 2.64 -23.65 -11.35
C THR A 29 1.17 -23.92 -11.66
N PHE A 30 0.91 -24.63 -12.74
CA PHE A 30 -0.44 -25.04 -13.14
C PHE A 30 -0.66 -26.51 -12.77
N SER A 31 -1.88 -26.86 -12.36
CA SER A 31 -2.28 -28.23 -12.07
C SER A 31 -3.52 -28.64 -12.87
N GLY A 32 -3.59 -29.92 -13.24
CA GLY A 32 -4.72 -30.50 -13.95
C GLY A 32 -4.81 -32.01 -13.75
N THR A 33 -5.92 -32.60 -14.19
CA THR A 33 -6.13 -34.05 -14.12
C THR A 33 -6.74 -34.56 -15.41
N VAL A 34 -6.07 -35.50 -16.07
CA VAL A 34 -6.66 -36.28 -17.15
C VAL A 34 -7.60 -37.32 -16.53
N THR A 35 -8.88 -37.23 -16.82
CA THR A 35 -9.92 -38.14 -16.31
C THR A 35 -10.25 -39.27 -17.28
N LYS A 36 -9.97 -39.06 -18.60
CA LYS A 36 -10.09 -40.09 -19.64
C LYS A 36 -8.98 -39.86 -20.69
N THR A 37 -8.32 -40.90 -21.10
CA THR A 37 -7.23 -40.82 -22.09
C THR A 37 -7.74 -40.67 -23.55
N GLY A 38 -8.96 -41.06 -23.83
CA GLY A 38 -9.51 -41.20 -25.20
C GLY A 38 -9.13 -42.52 -25.84
N ASN A 39 -9.62 -42.76 -27.05
CA ASN A 39 -9.25 -43.89 -27.93
C ASN A 39 -9.13 -43.40 -29.37
N PRO A 40 -7.93 -43.37 -29.96
CA PRO A 40 -6.63 -43.64 -29.33
C PRO A 40 -6.32 -42.63 -28.20
N GLU A 41 -5.40 -43.05 -27.30
CA GLU A 41 -4.97 -42.18 -26.22
C GLU A 41 -4.44 -40.83 -26.70
N TYR A 42 -4.48 -39.80 -25.82
CA TYR A 42 -3.94 -38.50 -26.16
C TYR A 42 -2.43 -38.55 -26.43
N THR A 43 -1.99 -37.72 -27.38
CA THR A 43 -0.59 -37.56 -27.77
C THR A 43 0.09 -36.38 -27.06
N GLU A 44 -0.71 -35.38 -26.65
CA GLU A 44 -0.25 -34.21 -25.90
C GLU A 44 -1.19 -33.91 -24.75
N ARG A 45 -0.62 -33.54 -23.61
CA ARG A 45 -1.33 -32.89 -22.48
C ARG A 45 -0.57 -31.68 -22.00
N GLY A 46 -1.29 -30.68 -21.45
CA GLY A 46 -0.64 -29.48 -20.98
C GLY A 46 -1.64 -28.41 -20.56
N PHE A 47 -1.17 -27.18 -20.64
CA PHE A 47 -2.00 -26.01 -20.33
C PHE A 47 -1.87 -24.98 -21.45
N ALA A 48 -3.02 -24.44 -21.87
CA ALA A 48 -3.13 -23.23 -22.66
C ALA A 48 -3.36 -22.06 -21.69
N TYR A 49 -2.68 -20.93 -21.90
CA TYR A 49 -2.77 -19.78 -20.99
C TYR A 49 -2.54 -18.47 -21.72
N GLY A 50 -3.05 -17.36 -21.12
CA GLY A 50 -2.92 -16.02 -21.67
C GLY A 50 -3.67 -14.99 -20.85
N THR A 51 -3.75 -13.77 -21.38
CA THR A 51 -4.44 -12.63 -20.74
C THR A 51 -5.89 -12.48 -21.22
N THR A 52 -6.30 -13.22 -22.23
CA THR A 52 -7.67 -13.28 -22.72
C THR A 52 -8.43 -14.48 -22.14
N PRO A 53 -9.74 -14.35 -21.87
CA PRO A 53 -10.57 -15.48 -21.45
C PRO A 53 -10.52 -16.65 -22.45
N GLU A 54 -10.66 -17.88 -21.95
CA GLU A 54 -10.71 -19.11 -22.74
C GLU A 54 -9.51 -19.35 -23.66
N PRO A 55 -8.27 -19.36 -23.13
CA PRO A 55 -7.09 -19.60 -23.95
C PRO A 55 -7.13 -20.99 -24.61
N THR A 56 -6.57 -21.08 -25.80
CA THR A 56 -6.50 -22.29 -26.64
C THR A 56 -5.05 -22.67 -26.89
N ILE A 57 -4.81 -23.83 -27.51
CA ILE A 57 -3.45 -24.25 -27.95
C ILE A 57 -2.79 -23.32 -28.98
N ASN A 58 -3.54 -22.37 -29.55
CA ASN A 58 -3.02 -21.33 -30.45
C ASN A 58 -2.48 -20.10 -29.71
N ASP A 59 -2.80 -19.99 -28.42
CA ASP A 59 -2.24 -18.99 -27.49
C ASP A 59 -0.93 -19.53 -26.87
N ASN A 60 -0.50 -19.00 -25.73
CA ASN A 60 0.65 -19.61 -25.06
C ASN A 60 0.27 -21.00 -24.55
N LYS A 61 1.15 -21.96 -24.73
CA LYS A 61 0.96 -23.32 -24.20
C LYS A 61 2.23 -23.89 -23.58
N VAL A 62 2.05 -24.75 -22.60
CA VAL A 62 3.11 -25.60 -22.03
C VAL A 62 2.68 -27.07 -22.15
N ILE A 63 3.54 -27.88 -22.70
CA ILE A 63 3.35 -29.33 -22.78
C ILE A 63 3.91 -29.93 -21.49
N CYS A 64 3.15 -30.86 -20.89
CA CYS A 64 3.52 -31.53 -19.65
C CYS A 64 3.77 -33.03 -19.95
N GLU A 65 4.89 -33.53 -19.46
CA GLU A 65 5.25 -34.94 -19.64
C GLU A 65 4.30 -35.89 -18.89
N GLY A 66 4.29 -37.15 -19.30
CA GLY A 66 3.54 -38.26 -18.70
C GLY A 66 2.37 -38.72 -19.56
N ASN A 67 1.72 -39.80 -19.16
CA ASN A 67 0.67 -40.51 -19.87
C ASN A 67 -0.43 -41.01 -18.91
N GLY A 68 -1.46 -41.59 -19.48
CA GLY A 68 -2.57 -42.18 -18.73
C GLY A 68 -3.49 -41.17 -18.03
N ALA A 69 -4.51 -41.68 -17.38
CA ALA A 69 -5.45 -40.91 -16.58
C ALA A 69 -4.82 -40.59 -15.22
N SER A 70 -4.27 -39.40 -15.05
CA SER A 70 -3.54 -38.96 -13.85
C SER A 70 -3.52 -37.47 -13.67
N SER A 71 -3.27 -37.00 -12.44
CA SER A 71 -2.97 -35.60 -12.18
C SER A 71 -1.57 -35.24 -12.68
N PHE A 72 -1.41 -33.99 -13.10
CA PHE A 72 -0.16 -33.46 -13.61
C PHE A 72 0.02 -31.98 -13.25
N THR A 73 1.25 -31.54 -13.19
CA THR A 73 1.62 -30.14 -12.93
C THR A 73 2.69 -29.70 -13.90
N CYS A 74 2.68 -28.41 -14.24
CA CYS A 74 3.74 -27.77 -15.01
C CYS A 74 4.12 -26.43 -14.40
N ASN A 75 5.42 -26.16 -14.36
CA ASN A 75 5.94 -24.84 -14.05
C ASN A 75 6.04 -24.04 -15.36
N VAL A 76 5.60 -22.79 -15.32
CA VAL A 76 5.66 -21.88 -16.45
C VAL A 76 6.43 -20.62 -16.10
N THR A 77 7.02 -20.02 -17.14
CA THR A 77 7.72 -18.74 -17.09
C THR A 77 7.20 -17.81 -18.17
N GLY A 78 7.45 -16.51 -18.04
CA GLY A 78 7.03 -15.51 -19.03
C GLY A 78 5.55 -15.12 -18.92
N ILE A 79 4.88 -15.36 -17.79
CA ILE A 79 3.55 -14.79 -17.57
C ILE A 79 3.66 -13.28 -17.35
N SER A 80 2.73 -12.50 -17.90
CA SER A 80 2.65 -11.06 -17.70
C SER A 80 2.03 -10.71 -16.33
N ALA A 81 2.31 -9.48 -15.85
CA ALA A 81 1.71 -8.96 -14.62
C ALA A 81 0.27 -8.44 -14.86
N GLU A 82 -0.52 -9.23 -15.57
CA GLU A 82 -1.94 -9.01 -15.87
C GLU A 82 -2.77 -10.19 -15.40
N LYS A 83 -4.10 -10.10 -15.51
CA LYS A 83 -4.97 -11.22 -15.19
C LYS A 83 -4.65 -12.39 -16.11
N LEU A 84 -4.26 -13.52 -15.52
CA LEU A 84 -3.89 -14.76 -16.19
C LEU A 84 -5.09 -15.72 -16.21
N TYR A 85 -5.39 -16.26 -17.39
CA TYR A 85 -6.37 -17.33 -17.59
C TYR A 85 -5.64 -18.59 -18.01
N VAL A 86 -6.08 -19.75 -17.53
CA VAL A 86 -5.44 -21.04 -17.76
C VAL A 86 -6.50 -22.11 -18.00
N ARG A 87 -6.26 -23.00 -18.97
CA ARG A 87 -7.04 -24.24 -19.19
C ARG A 87 -6.11 -25.41 -19.40
N ALA A 88 -6.37 -26.52 -18.71
CA ALA A 88 -5.73 -27.78 -19.08
C ALA A 88 -6.26 -28.26 -20.42
N PHE A 89 -5.44 -28.96 -21.19
CA PHE A 89 -5.86 -29.59 -22.44
C PHE A 89 -5.27 -31.00 -22.62
N VAL A 90 -5.95 -31.82 -23.41
CA VAL A 90 -5.47 -33.07 -24.01
C VAL A 90 -5.81 -33.07 -25.47
N THR A 91 -4.90 -33.61 -26.32
CA THR A 91 -5.08 -33.69 -27.77
C THR A 91 -4.86 -35.13 -28.26
N ASN A 92 -5.79 -35.65 -29.05
CA ASN A 92 -5.62 -36.87 -29.80
C ASN A 92 -6.09 -36.67 -31.27
N VAL A 93 -6.19 -37.74 -32.05
CA VAL A 93 -6.61 -37.67 -33.48
C VAL A 93 -8.04 -37.12 -33.66
N THR A 94 -8.88 -37.10 -32.63
CA THR A 94 -10.24 -36.54 -32.71
C THR A 94 -10.27 -35.03 -32.41
N GLY A 95 -9.15 -34.43 -31.95
CA GLY A 95 -9.02 -33.02 -31.67
C GLY A 95 -8.53 -32.73 -30.23
N THR A 96 -8.60 -31.45 -29.87
CA THR A 96 -8.22 -30.96 -28.52
C THR A 96 -9.43 -30.73 -27.64
N VAL A 97 -9.38 -31.24 -26.41
CA VAL A 97 -10.37 -31.01 -25.38
C VAL A 97 -9.75 -30.19 -24.27
N TYR A 98 -10.50 -29.24 -23.75
CA TYR A 98 -10.08 -28.32 -22.69
C TYR A 98 -10.88 -28.55 -21.40
N GLY A 99 -10.24 -28.36 -20.27
CA GLY A 99 -10.89 -28.20 -18.96
C GLY A 99 -11.50 -26.81 -18.80
N GLU A 100 -12.18 -26.61 -17.69
CA GLU A 100 -12.73 -25.30 -17.30
C GLU A 100 -11.64 -24.24 -17.17
N VAL A 101 -12.01 -22.96 -17.40
CA VAL A 101 -11.10 -21.83 -17.22
C VAL A 101 -10.90 -21.55 -15.73
N VAL A 102 -9.66 -21.44 -15.31
CA VAL A 102 -9.28 -20.85 -14.03
C VAL A 102 -8.49 -19.57 -14.26
N SER A 103 -8.53 -18.63 -13.32
CA SER A 103 -7.80 -17.38 -13.48
C SER A 103 -7.22 -16.87 -12.16
N VAL A 104 -6.17 -16.06 -12.26
CA VAL A 104 -5.55 -15.33 -11.16
C VAL A 104 -5.20 -13.92 -11.59
N SER A 105 -5.36 -12.94 -10.72
CA SER A 105 -5.03 -11.54 -10.99
C SER A 105 -3.87 -11.07 -10.12
N PRO A 106 -3.07 -10.10 -10.61
CA PRO A 106 -2.20 -9.34 -9.74
C PRO A 106 -2.99 -8.69 -8.59
N SER A 107 -2.33 -8.46 -7.48
CA SER A 107 -2.94 -7.84 -6.30
C SER A 107 -2.12 -6.65 -5.79
N ALA A 108 -2.82 -5.60 -5.37
CA ALA A 108 -2.21 -4.43 -4.77
C ALA A 108 -1.62 -4.77 -3.37
N PRO A 109 -0.62 -4.03 -2.90
CA PRO A 109 -0.18 -4.09 -1.52
C PRO A 109 -1.27 -3.55 -0.57
N THR A 110 -1.15 -3.86 0.72
CA THR A 110 -1.98 -3.25 1.77
C THR A 110 -1.09 -2.45 2.71
N VAL A 111 -1.37 -1.16 2.84
CA VAL A 111 -0.61 -0.21 3.65
C VAL A 111 -1.52 0.47 4.67
N SER A 112 -1.00 0.69 5.87
CA SER A 112 -1.66 1.47 6.93
C SER A 112 -0.81 2.67 7.29
N THR A 113 -1.45 3.82 7.44
CA THR A 113 -0.84 5.02 8.02
C THR A 113 -0.89 4.92 9.53
N GLY A 114 0.24 5.09 10.18
CA GLY A 114 0.36 5.20 11.63
C GLY A 114 0.33 6.66 12.10
N ASN A 115 1.05 6.95 13.17
CA ASN A 115 1.04 8.25 13.83
C ASN A 115 2.09 9.21 13.23
N ILE A 116 1.82 10.51 13.40
CA ILE A 116 2.83 11.58 13.35
C ILE A 116 3.27 11.83 14.79
N SER A 117 4.56 11.74 15.07
CA SER A 117 5.16 11.91 16.40
C SER A 117 6.43 12.77 16.35
N ASN A 118 6.98 13.11 17.51
CA ASN A 118 8.17 13.96 17.63
C ASN A 118 8.08 15.23 16.78
N VAL A 119 6.91 15.86 16.80
CA VAL A 119 6.62 17.05 15.98
C VAL A 119 7.29 18.27 16.61
N ASP A 120 8.16 18.90 15.85
CA ASP A 120 8.79 20.18 16.22
C ASP A 120 8.60 21.16 15.06
N PHE A 121 7.60 22.02 15.17
CA PHE A 121 7.32 23.05 14.17
C PHE A 121 8.35 24.20 14.20
N THR A 122 9.17 24.31 15.26
CA THR A 122 10.27 25.29 15.31
C THR A 122 11.41 24.85 14.40
N GLN A 123 11.74 23.54 14.43
CA GLN A 123 12.76 22.93 13.56
C GLN A 123 12.17 22.44 12.23
N GLY A 124 10.85 22.44 12.10
CA GLY A 124 10.16 21.90 10.92
C GLY A 124 10.37 20.40 10.77
N THR A 125 10.31 19.62 11.85
CA THR A 125 10.56 18.18 11.82
C THR A 125 9.40 17.36 12.42
N ALA A 126 9.22 16.13 11.95
CA ALA A 126 8.33 15.15 12.56
C ALA A 126 8.75 13.72 12.18
N THR A 127 8.36 12.74 12.98
CA THR A 127 8.52 11.32 12.67
C THR A 127 7.19 10.76 12.16
N PHE A 128 7.21 10.17 10.96
CA PHE A 128 6.08 9.49 10.34
C PHE A 128 6.20 7.99 10.53
N THR A 129 5.08 7.32 10.79
CA THR A 129 5.01 5.87 10.97
C THR A 129 3.97 5.28 10.03
N GLY A 130 4.27 4.13 9.43
CA GLY A 130 3.38 3.36 8.57
C GLY A 130 3.67 1.88 8.66
N SER A 131 2.80 1.03 8.12
CA SER A 131 3.03 -0.40 8.05
C SER A 131 2.50 -1.02 6.76
N ILE A 132 3.19 -2.04 6.28
CA ILE A 132 2.73 -2.92 5.20
C ILE A 132 2.22 -4.21 5.84
N THR A 133 0.99 -4.61 5.55
CA THR A 133 0.40 -5.87 6.02
C THR A 133 0.33 -6.93 4.93
N ASN A 134 0.36 -6.51 3.65
CA ASN A 134 0.46 -7.39 2.48
C ASN A 134 1.31 -6.68 1.42
N THR A 135 2.29 -7.39 0.88
CA THR A 135 3.22 -6.84 -0.12
C THR A 135 2.61 -6.69 -1.51
N GLY A 136 1.45 -7.30 -1.78
CA GLY A 136 0.89 -7.45 -3.11
C GLY A 136 1.57 -8.55 -3.92
N ASN A 137 1.06 -8.80 -5.09
CA ASN A 137 1.67 -9.68 -6.08
C ASN A 137 1.47 -9.07 -7.49
N PRO A 138 2.52 -8.51 -8.12
CA PRO A 138 3.91 -8.50 -7.64
C PRO A 138 4.10 -7.67 -6.36
N HIS A 139 5.16 -7.94 -5.63
CA HIS A 139 5.54 -7.15 -4.45
C HIS A 139 5.65 -5.66 -4.81
N TYR A 140 5.40 -4.79 -3.82
CA TYR A 140 5.60 -3.35 -4.03
C TYR A 140 7.06 -3.04 -4.39
N SER A 141 7.23 -2.12 -5.31
CA SER A 141 8.53 -1.60 -5.76
C SER A 141 8.98 -0.37 -4.97
N GLU A 142 8.03 0.34 -4.38
CA GLU A 142 8.28 1.56 -3.60
C GLU A 142 7.27 1.66 -2.44
N ARG A 143 7.72 2.15 -1.28
CA ARG A 143 6.90 2.53 -0.14
C ARG A 143 7.44 3.78 0.52
N GLY A 144 6.59 4.47 1.27
CA GLY A 144 7.01 5.66 1.99
C GLY A 144 5.85 6.48 2.52
N PHE A 145 6.06 7.79 2.58
CA PHE A 145 5.08 8.76 3.05
C PHE A 145 4.89 9.87 2.04
N VAL A 146 3.64 10.31 1.90
CA VAL A 146 3.26 11.54 1.21
C VAL A 146 2.66 12.50 2.22
N TYR A 147 2.99 13.79 2.09
CA TYR A 147 2.55 14.80 3.05
C TYR A 147 2.42 16.17 2.41
N GLY A 148 1.66 17.05 3.08
CA GLY A 148 1.46 18.43 2.64
C GLY A 148 0.48 19.18 3.53
N THR A 149 0.17 20.41 3.19
CA THR A 149 -0.79 21.27 3.90
C THR A 149 -2.25 21.04 3.45
N MET A 150 -2.43 20.33 2.34
CA MET A 150 -3.75 19.93 1.85
C MET A 150 -4.07 18.50 2.29
N SER A 151 -5.35 18.23 2.58
CA SER A 151 -5.81 16.90 2.97
C SER A 151 -5.69 15.88 1.83
N TYR A 152 -5.47 14.62 2.18
CA TYR A 152 -5.30 13.50 1.25
C TYR A 152 -4.13 13.67 0.27
N PRO A 153 -2.90 13.93 0.75
CA PRO A 153 -1.73 14.03 -0.10
C PRO A 153 -1.50 12.73 -0.90
N THR A 154 -0.90 12.87 -2.07
CA THR A 154 -0.62 11.82 -3.04
C THR A 154 0.87 11.80 -3.40
N ILE A 155 1.30 10.85 -4.24
CA ILE A 155 2.70 10.78 -4.72
C ILE A 155 3.14 11.99 -5.56
N TYR A 156 2.23 12.89 -5.91
CA TYR A 156 2.50 14.15 -6.61
C TYR A 156 2.76 15.33 -5.66
N ASP A 157 2.52 15.14 -4.35
CA ASP A 157 2.85 16.09 -3.28
C ASP A 157 4.25 15.80 -2.70
N ASN A 158 4.59 16.35 -1.53
CA ASN A 158 5.87 16.00 -0.90
C ASN A 158 5.92 14.51 -0.57
N LYS A 159 7.04 13.88 -0.92
CA LYS A 159 7.21 12.43 -0.82
C LYS A 159 8.51 12.07 -0.13
N ILE A 160 8.45 11.10 0.77
CA ILE A 160 9.61 10.44 1.39
C ILE A 160 9.57 8.97 1.01
N VAL A 161 10.58 8.50 0.29
CA VAL A 161 10.75 7.07 -0.03
C VAL A 161 11.48 6.38 1.11
N CYS A 162 10.91 5.26 1.58
CA CYS A 162 11.48 4.46 2.66
C CYS A 162 12.08 3.16 2.13
N SER A 163 13.30 2.85 2.53
CA SER A 163 13.97 1.59 2.20
C SER A 163 13.29 0.38 2.86
N GLY A 164 13.70 -0.82 2.42
CA GLY A 164 13.26 -2.11 2.95
C GLY A 164 12.16 -2.76 2.12
N THR A 165 11.98 -4.06 2.34
CA THR A 165 11.06 -4.95 1.62
C THR A 165 10.24 -5.78 2.61
N GLY A 166 9.14 -6.36 2.13
CA GLY A 166 8.29 -7.23 2.94
C GLY A 166 7.28 -6.49 3.82
N VAL A 167 6.60 -7.24 4.67
CA VAL A 167 5.62 -6.72 5.63
C VAL A 167 6.32 -6.14 6.86
N GLY A 168 5.62 -5.28 7.60
CA GLY A 168 6.11 -4.71 8.84
C GLY A 168 5.99 -3.19 8.90
N THR A 169 6.34 -2.64 10.05
CA THR A 169 6.33 -1.21 10.32
C THR A 169 7.56 -0.54 9.70
N PHE A 170 7.40 0.68 9.23
CA PHE A 170 8.47 1.55 8.75
C PHE A 170 8.26 2.98 9.24
N THR A 171 9.34 3.69 9.42
CA THR A 171 9.34 5.07 9.91
C THR A 171 10.27 5.93 9.07
N SER A 172 10.02 7.23 9.06
CA SER A 172 10.93 8.22 8.48
C SER A 172 10.77 9.56 9.18
N THR A 173 11.85 10.34 9.22
CA THR A 173 11.81 11.71 9.69
C THR A 173 11.57 12.64 8.50
N ALA A 174 10.51 13.43 8.58
CA ALA A 174 10.26 14.54 7.68
C ALA A 174 11.00 15.78 8.18
N THR A 175 11.50 16.60 7.27
CA THR A 175 12.19 17.87 7.55
C THR A 175 11.63 18.96 6.65
N GLY A 176 11.83 20.23 7.05
CA GLY A 176 11.34 21.38 6.28
C GLY A 176 9.80 21.53 6.32
N LEU A 177 9.16 21.00 7.37
CA LEU A 177 7.73 21.16 7.57
C LEU A 177 7.40 22.64 7.86
N PRO A 178 6.37 23.22 7.22
CA PRO A 178 5.89 24.55 7.58
C PRO A 178 5.15 24.52 8.93
N SER A 179 5.10 25.67 9.62
CA SER A 179 4.34 25.84 10.87
C SER A 179 2.83 25.95 10.60
N GLU A 180 2.29 25.01 9.85
CA GLU A 180 0.89 24.91 9.46
C GLU A 180 0.37 23.50 9.74
N LYS A 181 -0.92 23.27 9.55
CA LYS A 181 -1.49 21.94 9.63
C LYS A 181 -0.91 21.03 8.55
N ILE A 182 -0.32 19.91 8.96
CA ILE A 182 0.28 18.91 8.07
C ILE A 182 -0.60 17.69 8.02
N TYR A 183 -0.87 17.22 6.80
CA TYR A 183 -1.51 15.93 6.53
C TYR A 183 -0.47 14.95 6.01
N MET A 184 -0.62 13.68 6.40
CA MET A 184 0.29 12.62 5.98
C MET A 184 -0.47 11.33 5.69
N ARG A 185 0.01 10.58 4.68
CA ARG A 185 -0.42 9.22 4.37
C ARG A 185 0.80 8.34 4.09
N ALA A 186 0.79 7.12 4.60
CA ALA A 186 1.69 6.09 4.09
C ALA A 186 1.22 5.61 2.72
N TYR A 187 2.14 5.22 1.84
CA TYR A 187 1.82 4.67 0.52
C TYR A 187 2.70 3.47 0.17
N ALA A 188 2.22 2.67 -0.77
CA ALA A 188 2.99 1.63 -1.45
C ALA A 188 2.55 1.50 -2.90
N THR A 189 3.50 1.20 -3.80
CA THR A 189 3.28 1.13 -5.26
C THR A 189 3.78 -0.20 -5.80
N ASN A 190 2.97 -0.87 -6.60
CA ASN A 190 3.39 -1.98 -7.46
C ASN A 190 2.82 -1.79 -8.89
N SER A 191 2.90 -2.81 -9.77
CA SER A 191 2.37 -2.72 -11.14
C SER A 191 0.85 -2.52 -11.22
N THR A 192 0.10 -2.79 -10.15
CA THR A 192 -1.35 -2.53 -10.11
C THR A 192 -1.69 -1.08 -9.80
N GLY A 193 -0.71 -0.29 -9.33
CA GLY A 193 -0.86 1.11 -8.97
C GLY A 193 -0.35 1.45 -7.56
N THR A 194 -0.66 2.67 -7.12
CA THR A 194 -0.32 3.18 -5.79
C THR A 194 -1.52 3.08 -4.87
N VAL A 195 -1.30 2.51 -3.69
CA VAL A 195 -2.28 2.49 -2.60
C VAL A 195 -1.81 3.38 -1.45
N TYR A 196 -2.76 3.92 -0.72
CA TYR A 196 -2.51 4.84 0.39
C TYR A 196 -3.25 4.34 1.64
N GLY A 197 -2.61 4.52 2.79
CA GLY A 197 -3.26 4.39 4.08
C GLY A 197 -4.22 5.55 4.40
N SER A 198 -4.76 5.56 5.61
CA SER A 198 -5.63 6.64 6.11
C SER A 198 -4.92 7.99 6.11
N ASN A 199 -5.70 9.06 6.03
CA ASN A 199 -5.21 10.42 6.17
C ASN A 199 -5.12 10.79 7.65
N VAL A 200 -3.93 11.12 8.13
CA VAL A 200 -3.67 11.63 9.48
C VAL A 200 -3.11 13.04 9.41
N ASN A 201 -3.26 13.79 10.49
CA ASN A 201 -2.76 15.17 10.52
C ASN A 201 -2.23 15.55 11.89
N VAL A 202 -1.47 16.64 11.91
CA VAL A 202 -1.02 17.35 13.08
C VAL A 202 -1.03 18.84 12.79
N GLU A 203 -1.31 19.65 13.80
CA GLU A 203 -1.34 21.11 13.64
C GLU A 203 -0.55 21.80 14.76
N PRO A 204 -0.04 23.02 14.50
CA PRO A 204 0.60 23.84 15.51
C PRO A 204 -0.33 24.11 16.69
N THR A 205 0.26 24.23 17.85
CA THR A 205 -0.46 24.61 19.08
C THR A 205 0.03 25.96 19.61
N LYS A 206 -0.90 26.80 20.04
CA LYS A 206 -0.56 28.09 20.63
C LYS A 206 -0.01 27.91 22.04
N PRO A 207 0.88 28.80 22.51
CA PRO A 207 1.27 28.84 23.90
C PRO A 207 0.08 29.21 24.78
N SER A 208 0.12 28.77 26.06
CA SER A 208 -0.85 29.12 27.06
C SER A 208 -0.13 29.78 28.24
N ILE A 209 -0.67 30.91 28.68
CA ILE A 209 -0.11 31.73 29.75
C ILE A 209 -1.22 32.17 30.71
N SER A 210 -0.90 32.30 32.00
CA SER A 210 -1.75 32.93 32.98
C SER A 210 -0.98 34.02 33.74
N THR A 211 -1.60 35.18 33.94
CA THR A 211 -1.12 36.21 34.86
C THR A 211 -1.65 35.88 36.26
N THR A 212 -0.76 35.73 37.23
CA THR A 212 -1.13 35.22 38.55
C THR A 212 -1.18 36.31 39.61
N ALA A 213 -0.32 37.31 39.57
CA ALA A 213 -0.30 38.35 40.60
C ALA A 213 0.35 39.66 40.13
N ILE A 214 -0.05 40.70 40.77
CA ILE A 214 0.66 41.96 40.87
C ILE A 214 1.07 42.09 42.32
N SER A 215 2.33 42.31 42.60
CA SER A 215 2.89 42.39 43.96
C SER A 215 4.04 43.39 44.05
N ALA A 216 4.54 43.60 45.27
CA ALA A 216 5.65 44.51 45.52
C ALA A 216 5.46 45.88 44.85
N ILE A 217 4.28 46.48 45.05
CA ILE A 217 3.98 47.82 44.54
C ILE A 217 4.71 48.84 45.41
N ASP A 218 5.68 49.53 44.83
CA ASP A 218 6.46 50.59 45.46
C ASP A 218 6.20 51.90 44.70
N VAL A 219 5.34 52.72 45.30
CA VAL A 219 4.90 53.99 44.69
C VAL A 219 6.02 55.04 44.78
N GLU A 220 6.90 54.97 45.79
CA GLU A 220 7.98 55.92 45.96
C GLU A 220 9.06 55.71 44.86
N ASN A 221 9.34 54.45 44.51
CA ASN A 221 10.31 54.08 43.49
C ASN A 221 9.67 53.79 42.12
N ASN A 222 8.37 54.02 41.97
CA ASN A 222 7.63 53.74 40.72
C ASN A 222 7.84 52.33 40.21
N SER A 223 7.85 51.32 41.11
CA SER A 223 8.10 49.93 40.70
C SER A 223 6.96 49.00 41.08
N VAL A 224 6.80 47.94 40.32
CA VAL A 224 5.79 46.87 40.52
C VAL A 224 6.31 45.54 40.00
N THR A 225 5.97 44.47 40.67
CA THR A 225 6.29 43.10 40.23
C THR A 225 5.07 42.42 39.63
N PHE A 226 5.21 42.00 38.39
CA PHE A 226 4.25 41.16 37.70
C PHE A 226 4.68 39.68 37.73
N THR A 227 3.76 38.78 38.03
CA THR A 227 4.01 37.34 38.04
C THR A 227 3.06 36.64 37.07
N GLY A 228 3.62 35.80 36.21
CA GLY A 228 2.86 34.97 35.25
C GLY A 228 3.46 33.58 35.11
N THR A 229 2.64 32.63 34.70
CA THR A 229 3.05 31.24 34.48
C THR A 229 2.73 30.83 33.05
N ILE A 230 3.73 30.32 32.35
CA ILE A 230 3.51 29.65 31.05
C ILE A 230 3.14 28.20 31.36
N THR A 231 1.91 27.82 31.01
CA THR A 231 1.40 26.45 31.24
C THR A 231 1.63 25.54 30.04
N ASN A 232 1.80 26.13 28.84
CA ASN A 232 2.17 25.42 27.63
C ASN A 232 3.03 26.36 26.75
N ALA A 233 4.19 25.86 26.32
CA ALA A 233 5.10 26.65 25.48
C ALA A 233 4.61 26.81 24.02
N GLY A 234 3.60 26.01 23.61
CA GLY A 234 3.17 25.92 22.21
C GLY A 234 4.10 25.03 21.37
N ASN A 235 3.68 24.78 20.17
CA ASN A 235 4.50 24.14 19.15
C ASN A 235 4.12 24.75 17.78
N PRO A 236 4.93 25.64 17.16
CA PRO A 236 6.27 26.06 17.62
C PRO A 236 6.27 26.77 18.98
N HIS A 237 7.40 26.73 19.66
CA HIS A 237 7.58 27.44 20.92
C HIS A 237 7.41 28.96 20.75
N TYR A 238 6.92 29.62 21.80
CA TYR A 238 6.85 31.08 21.82
C TYR A 238 8.25 31.70 21.61
N ILE A 239 8.31 32.81 20.90
CA ILE A 239 9.55 33.56 20.61
C ILE A 239 9.74 34.74 21.57
N GLU A 240 8.66 35.17 22.23
CA GLU A 240 8.65 36.29 23.15
C GLU A 240 7.71 36.01 24.30
N LYS A 241 8.06 36.52 25.50
CA LYS A 241 7.21 36.52 26.69
C LYS A 241 7.37 37.82 27.44
N GLY A 242 6.30 38.30 28.01
CA GLY A 242 6.32 39.54 28.77
C GLY A 242 4.99 39.83 29.42
N PHE A 243 4.88 41.03 29.93
CA PHE A 243 3.65 41.59 30.48
C PHE A 243 3.28 42.84 29.68
N VAL A 244 2.02 42.99 29.40
CA VAL A 244 1.43 44.23 28.89
C VAL A 244 0.65 44.89 30.00
N TYR A 245 0.79 46.20 30.16
CA TYR A 245 0.12 46.95 31.19
C TYR A 245 -0.23 48.35 30.69
N ASN A 246 -1.20 48.98 31.29
CA ASN A 246 -1.50 50.38 31.10
C ASN A 246 -1.64 51.09 32.47
N THR A 247 -1.47 52.39 32.46
CA THR A 247 -1.52 53.26 33.65
C THR A 247 -2.85 54.04 33.71
N SER A 248 -3.74 53.84 32.75
CA SER A 248 -5.05 54.51 32.71
C SER A 248 -6.16 53.57 33.16
N ASP A 249 -7.24 54.13 33.65
CA ASP A 249 -8.45 53.43 34.07
C ASP A 249 -9.30 52.94 32.85
N SER A 250 -8.58 52.46 31.83
CA SER A 250 -9.17 51.99 30.60
C SER A 250 -9.89 50.67 30.82
N LYS A 251 -11.13 50.57 30.38
CA LYS A 251 -11.92 49.33 30.41
C LYS A 251 -11.46 48.29 29.34
N THR A 252 -10.55 48.65 28.43
CA THR A 252 -9.99 47.74 27.44
C THR A 252 -8.75 47.08 27.99
N PRO A 253 -8.64 45.72 27.92
CA PRO A 253 -7.40 45.05 28.32
C PRO A 253 -6.20 45.58 27.52
N PRO A 254 -5.04 45.72 28.17
CA PRO A 254 -3.81 46.11 27.45
C PRO A 254 -3.41 45.05 26.45
N THR A 255 -2.78 45.49 25.35
CA THR A 255 -2.29 44.67 24.26
C THR A 255 -0.78 44.82 24.08
N ILE A 256 -0.15 44.03 23.19
CA ILE A 256 1.27 44.16 22.87
C ILE A 256 1.64 45.51 22.23
N ASN A 257 0.66 46.32 21.86
CA ASN A 257 0.88 47.68 21.34
C ASN A 257 0.86 48.74 22.45
N ASP A 258 0.54 48.33 23.70
CA ASP A 258 0.70 49.13 24.90
C ASP A 258 2.09 48.88 25.48
N TYR A 259 2.43 49.45 26.55
CA TYR A 259 3.79 49.40 27.12
C TYR A 259 4.28 48.02 27.53
#